data_a62ff9739597ad3651769ab528026696
#
_entry.id   a62ff9739597ad3651769ab528026696
#
_cell.length_a   1.000
_cell.length_b   1.000
_cell.length_c   1.000
_cell.angle_alpha   90.00
_cell.angle_beta   90.00
_cell.angle_gamma   90.00
#
_symmetry.space_group_name_H-M   'P 1'
#
loop_
_entity.id
_entity.type
_entity.pdbx_description
1 polymer ?
#
loop_
_entity_poly.entity_id
_entity_poly.type
_entity_poly.pdbx_seq_one_letter_code
_entity_poly.pdbx_strand_id
1 'polypeptide(L)'
;MDPSSHDFARESSRLGSAPTVAQFEAHRVAITGHCYRMLGSASDADDAVQETMLRAWKAADRFDGRAAVRTWLYRIATNVCLDHLAERKRRTRPVDDGPLGTTEDELEQRPRTHWLEPVPDAHAVPDEGDPAERLALRQTIRLAFVAALQRLPPRQRAALLLTEVLGWSAAEVADALDATVPAVNSALQRARATLAGQELPEARAPLTESQRALVDRYVAAFERYDVEALAGLLREDAVLSMPPYTLWLQGREAIGRWFVGRGAGCRGSRLVATEACGAPAFGQYRATPDGGHRAWSLVVLELQGDDITAMTHFLDVEALFPRFGLPLELPR
;
A
#
# COMPACT_ATOMS: atom_id res chain seq x y z
N MET A 1 66.39 9.77 1.71
CA MET A 1 65.12 9.57 2.47
C MET A 1 64.03 10.24 1.66
N ASP A 2 63.21 9.42 1.04
CA ASP A 2 62.15 9.85 0.08
C ASP A 2 60.84 10.12 0.84
N PRO A 3 60.29 11.35 0.74
CA PRO A 3 59.07 11.72 1.47
C PRO A 3 57.78 11.26 0.81
N SER A 4 57.83 10.48 -0.29
CA SER A 4 56.67 10.14 -1.12
C SER A 4 55.83 8.93 -0.65
N SER A 5 56.26 8.23 0.41
CA SER A 5 55.63 6.94 0.83
C SER A 5 54.53 7.10 1.92
N HIS A 6 54.32 8.29 2.45
CA HIS A 6 53.35 8.51 3.55
C HIS A 6 52.00 9.08 3.13
N ASP A 7 51.83 9.53 1.88
CA ASP A 7 50.60 10.15 1.43
C ASP A 7 49.61 9.10 0.83
N PHE A 8 50.07 8.02 0.25
CA PHE A 8 49.20 6.97 -0.30
C PHE A 8 48.46 6.15 0.76
N ALA A 9 48.95 6.07 1.99
CA ALA A 9 48.31 5.32 3.07
C ALA A 9 47.18 6.14 3.75
N ARG A 10 47.13 7.46 3.57
CA ARG A 10 46.09 8.34 4.13
C ARG A 10 44.90 8.56 3.19
N GLU A 11 45.06 8.36 1.91
CA GLU A 11 43.96 8.44 0.92
C GLU A 11 43.10 7.16 0.90
N SER A 12 43.69 5.97 1.16
CA SER A 12 42.92 4.71 1.25
C SER A 12 42.01 4.59 2.47
N SER A 13 42.15 5.46 3.46
CA SER A 13 41.35 5.47 4.71
C SER A 13 40.05 6.28 4.62
N ARG A 14 39.76 6.94 3.50
CA ARG A 14 38.55 7.74 3.28
C ARG A 14 37.50 7.10 2.35
N LEU A 15 37.81 5.99 1.71
CA LEU A 15 36.84 5.18 1.01
C LEU A 15 36.11 4.33 2.06
N GLY A 16 34.89 4.76 2.43
CA GLY A 16 34.00 3.96 3.27
C GLY A 16 33.91 2.55 2.68
N SER A 17 33.99 1.53 3.53
CA SER A 17 33.85 0.13 3.07
C SER A 17 32.56 -0.01 2.29
N ALA A 18 32.58 -0.77 1.17
CA ALA A 18 31.39 -1.02 0.37
C ALA A 18 30.24 -1.54 1.26
N PRO A 19 29.01 -1.06 1.04
CA PRO A 19 27.88 -1.48 1.86
C PRO A 19 27.64 -2.98 1.76
N THR A 20 27.35 -3.60 2.88
CA THR A 20 27.11 -5.04 2.98
C THR A 20 25.65 -5.40 2.66
N VAL A 21 25.41 -6.67 2.30
CA VAL A 21 24.04 -7.20 2.10
C VAL A 21 23.18 -6.99 3.35
N ALA A 22 23.74 -7.15 4.55
CA ALA A 22 23.00 -6.91 5.82
C ALA A 22 22.52 -5.47 5.96
N GLN A 23 23.33 -4.50 5.51
CA GLN A 23 22.92 -3.08 5.50
C GLN A 23 21.79 -2.81 4.49
N PHE A 24 21.77 -3.52 3.36
CA PHE A 24 20.65 -3.42 2.42
C PHE A 24 19.36 -4.01 3.00
N GLU A 25 19.46 -5.21 3.60
CA GLU A 25 18.32 -5.88 4.22
C GLU A 25 17.68 -5.07 5.36
N ALA A 26 18.47 -4.34 6.14
CA ALA A 26 17.96 -3.43 7.17
C ALA A 26 17.02 -2.33 6.63
N HIS A 27 17.08 -2.05 5.34
CA HIS A 27 16.21 -1.04 4.69
C HIS A 27 15.10 -1.66 3.85
N ARG A 28 15.01 -2.99 3.74
CA ARG A 28 14.05 -3.69 2.86
C ARG A 28 12.62 -3.21 3.06
N VAL A 29 12.10 -3.21 4.28
CA VAL A 29 10.72 -2.81 4.60
C VAL A 29 10.46 -1.37 4.18
N ALA A 30 11.37 -0.46 4.49
CA ALA A 30 11.25 0.96 4.12
C ALA A 30 11.21 1.18 2.59
N ILE A 31 12.06 0.43 1.86
CA ILE A 31 12.09 0.44 0.37
C ILE A 31 10.82 -0.19 -0.19
N THR A 32 10.33 -1.30 0.40
CA THR A 32 9.05 -1.91 -0.02
C THR A 32 7.90 -0.92 0.10
N GLY A 33 7.79 -0.19 1.22
CA GLY A 33 6.78 0.85 1.39
C GLY A 33 6.89 1.97 0.35
N HIS A 34 8.11 2.36 -0.03
CA HIS A 34 8.31 3.35 -1.10
C HIS A 34 7.88 2.80 -2.47
N CYS A 35 8.30 1.59 -2.84
CA CYS A 35 7.92 0.94 -4.09
C CYS A 35 6.40 0.75 -4.17
N TYR A 36 5.77 0.36 -3.07
CA TYR A 36 4.31 0.22 -3.01
C TYR A 36 3.58 1.55 -3.30
N ARG A 37 4.01 2.66 -2.69
CA ARG A 37 3.43 3.99 -2.98
C ARG A 37 3.64 4.40 -4.45
N MET A 38 4.78 4.04 -5.01
CA MET A 38 5.05 4.30 -6.43
C MET A 38 4.18 3.47 -7.36
N LEU A 39 4.00 2.17 -7.08
CA LEU A 39 3.46 1.19 -8.03
C LEU A 39 2.00 0.82 -7.76
N GLY A 40 1.51 0.93 -6.51
CA GLY A 40 0.14 0.59 -6.13
C GLY A 40 -0.17 -0.91 -6.11
N SER A 41 0.85 -1.76 -6.01
CA SER A 41 0.73 -3.21 -5.98
C SER A 41 1.81 -3.81 -5.09
N ALA A 42 1.42 -4.71 -4.19
CA ALA A 42 2.37 -5.44 -3.35
C ALA A 42 3.28 -6.35 -4.18
N SER A 43 2.74 -7.00 -5.22
CA SER A 43 3.52 -7.85 -6.13
C SER A 43 4.57 -7.05 -6.89
N ASP A 44 4.15 -5.93 -7.51
CA ASP A 44 5.08 -5.08 -8.26
C ASP A 44 6.12 -4.44 -7.32
N ALA A 45 5.75 -4.14 -6.07
CA ALA A 45 6.68 -3.61 -5.08
C ALA A 45 7.77 -4.63 -4.72
N ASP A 46 7.40 -5.91 -4.53
CA ASP A 46 8.36 -6.98 -4.26
C ASP A 46 9.36 -7.14 -5.43
N ASP A 47 8.85 -7.17 -6.67
CA ASP A 47 9.71 -7.25 -7.87
C ASP A 47 10.68 -6.06 -7.94
N ALA A 48 10.17 -4.84 -7.71
CA ALA A 48 10.99 -3.63 -7.72
C ALA A 48 12.04 -3.62 -6.58
N VAL A 49 11.69 -4.15 -5.41
CA VAL A 49 12.64 -4.31 -4.30
C VAL A 49 13.73 -5.30 -4.64
N GLN A 50 13.40 -6.46 -5.20
CA GLN A 50 14.39 -7.45 -5.64
C GLN A 50 15.35 -6.84 -6.66
N GLU A 51 14.82 -6.14 -7.66
CA GLU A 51 15.66 -5.47 -8.66
C GLU A 51 16.52 -4.36 -8.05
N THR A 52 15.97 -3.58 -7.10
CA THR A 52 16.69 -2.57 -6.35
C THR A 52 17.89 -3.17 -5.61
N MET A 53 17.68 -4.28 -4.88
CA MET A 53 18.74 -4.95 -4.13
C MET A 53 19.82 -5.53 -5.06
N LEU A 54 19.42 -6.07 -6.22
CA LEU A 54 20.37 -6.56 -7.24
C LEU A 54 21.20 -5.41 -7.85
N ARG A 55 20.55 -4.27 -8.20
CA ARG A 55 21.27 -3.09 -8.71
C ARG A 55 22.20 -2.50 -7.65
N ALA A 56 21.76 -2.43 -6.40
CA ALA A 56 22.58 -1.99 -5.28
C ALA A 56 23.80 -2.88 -5.06
N TRP A 57 23.61 -4.21 -5.06
CA TRP A 57 24.70 -5.15 -4.90
C TRP A 57 25.74 -5.02 -6.02
N LYS A 58 25.32 -4.93 -7.28
CA LYS A 58 26.21 -4.75 -8.44
C LYS A 58 26.97 -3.42 -8.43
N ALA A 59 26.45 -2.42 -7.77
CA ALA A 59 27.04 -1.08 -7.70
C ALA A 59 27.71 -0.78 -6.34
N ALA A 60 27.75 -1.76 -5.41
CA ALA A 60 28.28 -1.56 -4.05
C ALA A 60 29.72 -1.06 -4.03
N ASP A 61 30.59 -1.57 -4.91
CA ASP A 61 31.99 -1.13 -5.03
C ASP A 61 32.15 0.31 -5.53
N ARG A 62 31.09 0.89 -6.11
CA ARG A 62 31.07 2.28 -6.60
C ARG A 62 30.42 3.24 -5.61
N PHE A 63 29.97 2.73 -4.46
CA PHE A 63 29.40 3.56 -3.42
C PHE A 63 30.48 4.41 -2.77
N ASP A 64 30.41 5.72 -2.95
CA ASP A 64 31.45 6.66 -2.51
C ASP A 64 31.26 7.18 -1.07
N GLY A 65 30.21 6.74 -0.39
CA GLY A 65 29.90 7.14 0.99
C GLY A 65 29.46 8.60 1.18
N ARG A 66 29.24 9.37 0.10
CA ARG A 66 28.78 10.78 0.21
C ARG A 66 27.36 10.89 0.72
N ALA A 67 26.52 9.92 0.42
CA ALA A 67 25.15 9.84 0.94
C ALA A 67 25.03 8.62 1.88
N ALA A 68 24.04 8.64 2.78
CA ALA A 68 23.70 7.47 3.56
C ALA A 68 23.24 6.31 2.65
N VAL A 69 23.55 5.06 3.01
CA VAL A 69 23.11 3.86 2.28
C VAL A 69 21.60 3.89 2.02
N ARG A 70 20.81 4.32 3.00
CA ARG A 70 19.36 4.50 2.87
C ARG A 70 18.99 5.41 1.70
N THR A 71 19.60 6.60 1.61
CA THR A 71 19.34 7.58 0.54
C THR A 71 19.71 7.01 -0.83
N TRP A 72 20.84 6.34 -0.92
CA TRP A 72 21.29 5.70 -2.15
C TRP A 72 20.34 4.59 -2.61
N LEU A 73 19.84 3.74 -1.69
CA LEU A 73 18.85 2.71 -2.00
C LEU A 73 17.52 3.30 -2.50
N TYR A 74 17.03 4.38 -1.88
CA TYR A 74 15.83 5.07 -2.35
C TYR A 74 15.98 5.65 -3.76
N ARG A 75 17.17 6.17 -4.10
CA ARG A 75 17.47 6.63 -5.47
C ARG A 75 17.37 5.48 -6.48
N ILE A 76 17.98 4.34 -6.18
CA ILE A 76 17.89 3.14 -7.03
C ILE A 76 16.44 2.68 -7.14
N ALA A 77 15.72 2.53 -6.02
CA ALA A 77 14.34 2.07 -5.99
C ALA A 77 13.39 2.98 -6.78
N THR A 78 13.59 4.31 -6.66
CA THR A 78 12.79 5.28 -7.43
C THR A 78 12.99 5.09 -8.93
N ASN A 79 14.23 4.93 -9.39
CA ASN A 79 14.51 4.71 -10.81
C ASN A 79 13.96 3.37 -11.30
N VAL A 80 14.09 2.28 -10.51
CA VAL A 80 13.45 1.00 -10.81
C VAL A 80 11.94 1.15 -10.96
N CYS A 81 11.28 1.85 -10.03
CA CYS A 81 9.84 2.09 -10.13
C CYS A 81 9.47 2.94 -11.37
N LEU A 82 10.27 3.92 -11.73
CA LEU A 82 10.05 4.72 -12.95
C LEU A 82 10.18 3.88 -14.22
N ASP A 83 11.16 2.95 -14.28
CA ASP A 83 11.32 2.00 -15.36
C ASP A 83 10.07 1.10 -15.49
N HIS A 84 9.59 0.51 -14.38
CA HIS A 84 8.37 -0.30 -14.35
C HIS A 84 7.13 0.47 -14.82
N LEU A 85 7.01 1.76 -14.45
CA LEU A 85 5.86 2.59 -14.81
C LEU A 85 5.88 3.09 -16.25
N ALA A 86 7.04 3.06 -16.93
CA ALA A 86 7.15 3.43 -18.34
C ALA A 86 6.39 2.43 -19.25
N GLU A 87 6.30 1.16 -18.83
CA GLU A 87 5.71 0.07 -19.62
C GLU A 87 4.29 -0.31 -19.15
N ARG A 88 3.83 0.21 -18.01
CA ARG A 88 2.59 -0.25 -17.35
C ARG A 88 1.49 0.82 -17.34
N LYS A 89 0.23 0.35 -17.40
CA LYS A 89 -0.94 1.20 -17.18
C LYS A 89 -1.09 1.53 -15.70
N ARG A 90 -1.73 2.66 -15.41
CA ARG A 90 -2.11 3.10 -14.07
C ARG A 90 -3.02 2.06 -13.40
N ARG A 91 -2.76 1.75 -12.13
CA ARG A 91 -3.66 0.96 -11.28
C ARG A 91 -4.75 1.85 -10.67
N THR A 92 -5.92 1.28 -10.40
CA THR A 92 -7.08 2.03 -9.92
C THR A 92 -7.89 1.20 -8.90
N ARG A 93 -8.90 1.82 -8.29
CA ARG A 93 -9.95 1.13 -7.51
C ARG A 93 -11.25 1.12 -8.32
N PRO A 94 -12.19 0.18 -8.06
CA PRO A 94 -13.49 0.19 -8.74
C PRO A 94 -14.22 1.52 -8.66
N VAL A 95 -14.22 2.17 -7.50
CA VAL A 95 -14.83 3.50 -7.28
C VAL A 95 -14.21 4.62 -8.12
N ASP A 96 -12.98 4.48 -8.56
CA ASP A 96 -12.26 5.46 -9.38
C ASP A 96 -12.31 5.15 -10.89
N ASP A 97 -12.83 3.98 -11.28
CA ASP A 97 -12.71 3.43 -12.64
C ASP A 97 -14.03 3.43 -13.42
N GLY A 98 -15.16 3.32 -12.75
CA GLY A 98 -16.46 3.18 -13.39
C GLY A 98 -17.59 3.89 -12.67
N PRO A 99 -18.80 3.90 -13.27
CA PRO A 99 -19.98 4.48 -12.65
C PRO A 99 -20.41 3.69 -11.41
N LEU A 100 -21.21 4.33 -10.57
CA LEU A 100 -21.91 3.67 -9.47
C LEU A 100 -22.79 2.54 -10.03
N GLY A 101 -22.61 1.34 -9.47
CA GLY A 101 -23.37 0.17 -9.88
C GLY A 101 -24.62 -0.07 -9.04
N THR A 102 -25.39 -1.07 -9.47
CA THR A 102 -26.55 -1.62 -8.77
C THR A 102 -26.35 -3.08 -8.42
N THR A 103 -27.19 -3.64 -7.56
CA THR A 103 -27.13 -5.05 -7.18
C THR A 103 -27.49 -6.01 -8.33
N GLU A 104 -28.11 -5.53 -9.38
CA GLU A 104 -28.57 -6.24 -10.57
C GLU A 104 -27.54 -6.26 -11.70
N ASP A 105 -26.54 -5.35 -11.68
CA ASP A 105 -25.53 -5.21 -12.74
C ASP A 105 -24.72 -6.49 -12.92
N GLU A 106 -24.28 -6.74 -14.14
CA GLU A 106 -23.38 -7.84 -14.44
C GLU A 106 -22.03 -7.66 -13.74
N LEU A 107 -21.44 -8.78 -13.30
CA LEU A 107 -20.11 -8.77 -12.66
C LEU A 107 -19.02 -8.84 -13.72
N GLU A 108 -18.71 -7.70 -14.30
CA GLU A 108 -17.60 -7.57 -15.23
C GLU A 108 -16.25 -7.57 -14.47
N GLN A 109 -15.26 -8.32 -15.00
CA GLN A 109 -13.92 -8.37 -14.42
C GLN A 109 -12.90 -7.62 -15.27
N ARG A 110 -11.92 -7.04 -14.60
CA ARG A 110 -10.70 -6.52 -15.22
C ARG A 110 -9.49 -7.34 -14.77
N PRO A 111 -8.42 -7.37 -15.55
CA PRO A 111 -7.20 -8.07 -15.14
C PRO A 111 -6.68 -7.57 -13.79
N ARG A 112 -6.05 -8.45 -13.01
CA ARG A 112 -5.43 -8.11 -11.72
C ARG A 112 -4.51 -6.89 -11.81
N THR A 113 -3.74 -6.77 -12.89
CA THR A 113 -2.83 -5.64 -13.14
C THR A 113 -3.52 -4.28 -13.30
N HIS A 114 -4.85 -4.27 -13.42
CA HIS A 114 -5.67 -3.06 -13.48
C HIS A 114 -5.94 -2.46 -12.10
N TRP A 115 -5.98 -3.29 -11.06
CA TRP A 115 -6.40 -2.90 -9.72
C TRP A 115 -5.23 -2.60 -8.80
N LEU A 116 -5.45 -1.70 -7.84
CA LEU A 116 -4.59 -1.60 -6.66
C LEU A 116 -4.62 -2.93 -5.92
N GLU A 117 -3.46 -3.33 -5.40
CA GLU A 117 -3.35 -4.48 -4.50
C GLU A 117 -3.06 -4.01 -3.09
N PRO A 118 -3.61 -4.66 -2.07
CA PRO A 118 -3.29 -4.35 -0.68
C PRO A 118 -1.89 -4.84 -0.31
N VAL A 119 -1.26 -4.17 0.66
CA VAL A 119 0.04 -4.55 1.22
C VAL A 119 -0.11 -4.80 2.73
N PRO A 120 0.52 -5.85 3.29
CA PRO A 120 0.62 -6.00 4.73
C PRO A 120 1.38 -4.83 5.35
N ASP A 121 0.90 -4.30 6.47
CA ASP A 121 1.56 -3.17 7.14
C ASP A 121 3.00 -3.50 7.53
N ALA A 122 3.24 -4.71 8.04
CA ALA A 122 4.57 -5.18 8.41
C ALA A 122 5.58 -5.24 7.24
N HIS A 123 5.10 -5.30 5.99
CA HIS A 123 5.96 -5.32 4.81
C HIS A 123 6.29 -3.91 4.27
N ALA A 124 5.53 -2.89 4.67
CA ALA A 124 5.62 -1.53 4.08
C ALA A 124 5.93 -0.43 5.10
N VAL A 125 5.81 -0.73 6.41
CA VAL A 125 6.07 0.21 7.50
C VAL A 125 7.09 -0.43 8.46
N PRO A 126 8.28 0.16 8.61
CA PRO A 126 9.28 -0.35 9.56
C PRO A 126 8.74 -0.36 11.00
N ASP A 127 9.08 -1.40 11.76
CA ASP A 127 8.71 -1.49 13.17
C ASP A 127 9.60 -0.63 14.08
N GLU A 128 10.81 -0.31 13.62
CA GLU A 128 11.76 0.53 14.31
C GLU A 128 11.56 2.02 13.99
N GLY A 129 11.90 2.90 14.92
CA GLY A 129 11.85 4.35 14.76
C GLY A 129 10.81 5.04 15.62
N ASP A 130 10.65 6.34 15.39
CA ASP A 130 9.68 7.18 16.12
C ASP A 130 8.24 6.72 15.83
N PRO A 131 7.42 6.50 16.87
CA PRO A 131 6.00 6.17 16.72
C PRO A 131 5.23 7.16 15.83
N ALA A 132 5.56 8.46 15.87
CA ALA A 132 4.93 9.48 15.03
C ALA A 132 5.30 9.31 13.55
N GLU A 133 6.58 9.00 13.24
CA GLU A 133 7.02 8.67 11.87
C GLU A 133 6.31 7.40 11.34
N ARG A 134 6.25 6.34 12.17
CA ARG A 134 5.57 5.10 11.80
C ARG A 134 4.10 5.34 11.49
N LEU A 135 3.43 6.14 12.32
CA LEU A 135 2.04 6.52 12.08
C LEU A 135 1.89 7.28 10.76
N ALA A 136 2.75 8.28 10.51
CA ALA A 136 2.75 9.01 9.25
C ALA A 136 2.96 8.08 8.05
N LEU A 137 3.89 7.13 8.12
CA LEU A 137 4.13 6.13 7.08
C LEU A 137 2.91 5.24 6.84
N ARG A 138 2.21 4.78 7.89
CA ARG A 138 0.95 4.00 7.79
C ARG A 138 -0.13 4.77 7.02
N GLN A 139 -0.24 6.08 7.20
CA GLN A 139 -1.20 6.91 6.46
C GLN A 139 -0.91 6.89 4.95
N THR A 140 0.37 6.88 4.59
CA THR A 140 0.81 6.96 3.19
C THR A 140 0.68 5.65 2.41
N ILE A 141 0.35 4.53 3.06
CA ILE A 141 0.05 3.25 2.40
C ILE A 141 -1.45 2.96 2.31
N ARG A 142 -2.33 3.85 2.80
CA ARG A 142 -3.78 3.68 2.70
C ARG A 142 -4.24 3.64 1.25
N LEU A 143 -5.23 2.78 0.98
CA LEU A 143 -5.73 2.58 -0.38
C LEU A 143 -6.17 3.88 -1.05
N ALA A 144 -6.88 4.76 -0.34
CA ALA A 144 -7.30 6.05 -0.86
C ALA A 144 -6.12 6.95 -1.21
N PHE A 145 -5.07 7.00 -0.36
CA PHE A 145 -3.87 7.78 -0.62
C PHE A 145 -3.08 7.24 -1.82
N VAL A 146 -2.86 5.91 -1.86
CA VAL A 146 -2.16 5.26 -2.96
C VAL A 146 -2.93 5.42 -4.28
N ALA A 147 -4.28 5.34 -4.25
CA ALA A 147 -5.13 5.63 -5.41
C ALA A 147 -4.95 7.06 -5.93
N ALA A 148 -4.93 8.04 -5.02
CA ALA A 148 -4.69 9.44 -5.38
C ALA A 148 -3.31 9.62 -6.03
N LEU A 149 -2.27 8.98 -5.45
CA LEU A 149 -0.92 8.99 -6.03
C LEU A 149 -0.88 8.41 -7.45
N GLN A 150 -1.69 7.38 -7.75
CA GLN A 150 -1.73 6.79 -9.09
C GLN A 150 -2.26 7.77 -10.16
N ARG A 151 -2.95 8.85 -9.78
CA ARG A 151 -3.39 9.92 -10.71
C ARG A 151 -2.25 10.82 -11.17
N LEU A 152 -1.13 10.83 -10.45
CA LEU A 152 0.03 11.63 -10.79
C LEU A 152 0.88 10.96 -11.89
N PRO A 153 1.42 11.72 -12.85
CA PRO A 153 2.49 11.23 -13.70
C PRO A 153 3.66 10.68 -12.88
N PRO A 154 4.35 9.60 -13.31
CA PRO A 154 5.35 8.90 -12.52
C PRO A 154 6.42 9.80 -11.89
N ARG A 155 6.99 10.74 -12.65
CA ARG A 155 8.01 11.67 -12.13
C ARG A 155 7.46 12.69 -11.13
N GLN A 156 6.20 13.12 -11.25
CA GLN A 156 5.57 14.00 -10.26
C GLN A 156 5.28 13.24 -8.97
N ARG A 157 4.85 11.98 -9.08
CA ARG A 157 4.67 11.08 -7.93
C ARG A 157 5.98 10.86 -7.19
N ALA A 158 7.06 10.53 -7.91
CA ALA A 158 8.38 10.37 -7.33
C ALA A 158 8.84 11.63 -6.58
N ALA A 159 8.76 12.80 -7.22
CA ALA A 159 9.13 14.07 -6.58
C ALA A 159 8.32 14.33 -5.30
N LEU A 160 7.00 14.09 -5.33
CA LEU A 160 6.13 14.25 -4.18
C LEU A 160 6.53 13.31 -3.02
N LEU A 161 6.72 12.01 -3.32
CA LEU A 161 7.08 11.02 -2.29
C LEU A 161 8.44 11.28 -1.68
N LEU A 162 9.45 11.62 -2.48
CA LEU A 162 10.78 11.94 -1.98
C LEU A 162 10.76 13.18 -1.08
N THR A 163 9.97 14.20 -1.43
CA THR A 163 9.88 15.45 -0.66
C THR A 163 8.97 15.31 0.56
N GLU A 164 7.71 14.89 0.38
CA GLU A 164 6.69 14.96 1.45
C GLU A 164 6.74 13.75 2.40
N VAL A 165 7.17 12.58 1.91
CA VAL A 165 7.22 11.36 2.73
C VAL A 165 8.62 11.12 3.30
N LEU A 166 9.67 11.39 2.50
CA LEU A 166 11.05 11.15 2.92
C LEU A 166 11.79 12.40 3.40
N GLY A 167 11.18 13.60 3.27
CA GLY A 167 11.72 14.85 3.76
C GLY A 167 12.95 15.36 2.97
N TRP A 168 13.13 14.92 1.73
CA TRP A 168 14.28 15.35 0.93
C TRP A 168 14.13 16.79 0.45
N SER A 169 15.24 17.50 0.40
CA SER A 169 15.31 18.82 -0.22
C SER A 169 15.12 18.74 -1.73
N ALA A 170 14.68 19.85 -2.34
CA ALA A 170 14.54 19.92 -3.79
C ALA A 170 15.85 19.65 -4.55
N ALA A 171 17.00 19.92 -3.94
CA ALA A 171 18.31 19.62 -4.53
C ALA A 171 18.59 18.10 -4.54
N GLU A 172 18.32 17.41 -3.43
CA GLU A 172 18.47 15.95 -3.34
C GLU A 172 17.52 15.21 -4.31
N VAL A 173 16.28 15.70 -4.42
CA VAL A 173 15.30 15.16 -5.39
C VAL A 173 15.75 15.40 -6.83
N ALA A 174 16.30 16.58 -7.12
CA ALA A 174 16.81 16.91 -8.46
C ALA A 174 17.96 15.97 -8.86
N ASP A 175 18.90 15.72 -7.94
CA ASP A 175 20.01 14.77 -8.15
C ASP A 175 19.47 13.32 -8.35
N ALA A 176 18.51 12.90 -7.54
CA ALA A 176 17.93 11.54 -7.62
C ALA A 176 17.17 11.28 -8.93
N LEU A 177 16.49 12.28 -9.47
CA LEU A 177 15.65 12.17 -10.67
C LEU A 177 16.35 12.63 -11.97
N ASP A 178 17.65 12.95 -11.89
CA ASP A 178 18.40 13.57 -13.00
C ASP A 178 17.62 14.75 -13.61
N ALA A 179 17.31 15.74 -12.74
CA ALA A 179 16.48 16.89 -13.07
C ALA A 179 17.09 18.18 -12.51
N THR A 180 16.50 19.33 -12.81
CA THR A 180 16.88 20.61 -12.21
C THR A 180 15.96 20.95 -11.04
N VAL A 181 16.44 21.73 -10.05
CA VAL A 181 15.62 22.19 -8.92
C VAL A 181 14.33 22.91 -9.39
N PRO A 182 14.36 23.83 -10.38
CA PRO A 182 13.13 24.41 -10.94
C PRO A 182 12.16 23.38 -11.51
N ALA A 183 12.66 22.31 -12.14
CA ALA A 183 11.81 21.25 -12.69
C ALA A 183 11.13 20.44 -11.56
N VAL A 184 11.86 20.16 -10.46
CA VAL A 184 11.32 19.52 -9.26
C VAL A 184 10.22 20.39 -8.63
N ASN A 185 10.46 21.68 -8.43
CA ASN A 185 9.48 22.61 -7.85
C ASN A 185 8.21 22.68 -8.71
N SER A 186 8.36 22.72 -10.04
CA SER A 186 7.22 22.69 -10.97
C SER A 186 6.47 21.36 -10.90
N ALA A 187 7.16 20.23 -10.74
CA ALA A 187 6.54 18.92 -10.59
C ALA A 187 5.74 18.83 -9.28
N LEU A 188 6.29 19.33 -8.17
CA LEU A 188 5.62 19.38 -6.87
C LEU A 188 4.37 20.27 -6.91
N GLN A 189 4.46 21.46 -7.53
CA GLN A 189 3.31 22.34 -7.69
C GLN A 189 2.16 21.65 -8.46
N ARG A 190 2.47 20.99 -9.58
CA ARG A 190 1.47 20.24 -10.36
C ARG A 190 0.92 19.04 -9.59
N ALA A 191 1.76 18.29 -8.87
CA ALA A 191 1.33 17.16 -8.05
C ALA A 191 0.34 17.62 -6.97
N ARG A 192 0.68 18.69 -6.23
CA ARG A 192 -0.19 19.26 -5.20
C ARG A 192 -1.51 19.78 -5.79
N ALA A 193 -1.47 20.44 -6.95
CA ALA A 193 -2.68 20.90 -7.64
C ALA A 193 -3.59 19.73 -8.07
N THR A 194 -3.01 18.63 -8.54
CA THR A 194 -3.79 17.42 -8.91
C THR A 194 -4.42 16.75 -7.68
N LEU A 195 -3.76 16.78 -6.53
CA LEU A 195 -4.26 16.21 -5.28
C LEU A 195 -5.17 17.17 -4.50
N ALA A 196 -5.14 18.48 -4.80
CA ALA A 196 -6.02 19.46 -4.19
C ALA A 196 -7.49 19.10 -4.50
N GLY A 197 -8.32 19.01 -3.45
CA GLY A 197 -9.73 18.59 -3.57
C GLY A 197 -9.94 17.08 -3.54
N GLN A 198 -8.90 16.26 -3.37
CA GLN A 198 -9.06 14.86 -2.98
C GLN A 198 -9.29 14.79 -1.48
N GLU A 199 -10.32 14.09 -1.05
CA GLU A 199 -10.48 13.71 0.37
C GLU A 199 -9.41 12.66 0.71
N LEU A 200 -8.21 13.13 1.03
CA LEU A 200 -7.18 12.26 1.56
C LEU A 200 -7.53 11.90 3.01
N PRO A 201 -7.31 10.66 3.42
CA PRO A 201 -7.54 10.27 4.80
C PRO A 201 -6.77 11.19 5.74
N GLU A 202 -7.45 11.75 6.73
CA GLU A 202 -6.78 12.54 7.78
C GLU A 202 -5.74 11.69 8.50
N ALA A 203 -4.64 12.33 8.93
CA ALA A 203 -3.64 11.68 9.77
C ALA A 203 -4.32 11.15 11.05
N ARG A 204 -4.40 9.83 11.20
CA ARG A 204 -5.07 9.20 12.35
C ARG A 204 -4.04 8.58 13.28
N ALA A 205 -4.28 8.80 14.56
CA ALA A 205 -3.69 8.02 15.65
C ALA A 205 -3.98 6.50 15.47
N PRO A 206 -3.32 5.62 16.22
CA PRO A 206 -3.78 4.25 16.38
C PRO A 206 -5.30 4.22 16.61
N LEU A 207 -5.96 3.15 16.19
CA LEU A 207 -7.41 3.02 16.38
C LEU A 207 -7.80 3.41 17.81
N THR A 208 -8.78 4.31 17.93
CA THR A 208 -9.36 4.66 19.22
C THR A 208 -10.06 3.45 19.84
N GLU A 209 -10.40 3.53 21.11
CA GLU A 209 -11.18 2.47 21.77
C GLU A 209 -12.55 2.28 21.09
N SER A 210 -13.23 3.38 20.73
CA SER A 210 -14.50 3.33 20.01
C SER A 210 -14.36 2.67 18.63
N GLN A 211 -13.26 2.92 17.91
CA GLN A 211 -12.98 2.29 16.61
C GLN A 211 -12.67 0.79 16.75
N ARG A 212 -11.95 0.38 17.80
CA ARG A 212 -11.77 -1.03 18.08
C ARG A 212 -13.09 -1.73 18.37
N ALA A 213 -13.92 -1.12 19.21
CA ALA A 213 -15.26 -1.64 19.51
C ALA A 213 -16.16 -1.66 18.24
N LEU A 214 -16.00 -0.70 17.31
CA LEU A 214 -16.68 -0.74 16.01
C LEU A 214 -16.25 -1.95 15.18
N VAL A 215 -14.93 -2.21 15.09
CA VAL A 215 -14.36 -3.36 14.36
C VAL A 215 -14.84 -4.68 14.99
N ASP A 216 -14.87 -4.81 16.32
CA ASP A 216 -15.39 -5.99 17.00
C ASP A 216 -16.88 -6.22 16.70
N ARG A 217 -17.68 -5.16 16.69
CA ARG A 217 -19.10 -5.23 16.28
C ARG A 217 -19.27 -5.65 14.83
N TYR A 218 -18.39 -5.15 13.94
CA TYR A 218 -18.39 -5.57 12.52
C TYR A 218 -18.14 -7.07 12.40
N VAL A 219 -17.10 -7.60 13.05
CA VAL A 219 -16.78 -9.03 13.04
C VAL A 219 -17.98 -9.84 13.54
N ALA A 220 -18.51 -9.45 14.70
CA ALA A 220 -19.64 -10.16 15.30
C ALA A 220 -20.92 -10.13 14.43
N ALA A 221 -21.24 -9.01 13.80
CA ALA A 221 -22.38 -8.88 12.88
C ALA A 221 -22.17 -9.70 11.60
N PHE A 222 -20.96 -9.65 11.05
CA PHE A 222 -20.63 -10.36 9.80
C PHE A 222 -20.67 -11.89 10.00
N GLU A 223 -20.07 -12.42 11.06
CA GLU A 223 -20.04 -13.86 11.34
C GLU A 223 -21.44 -14.43 11.67
N ARG A 224 -22.28 -13.66 12.39
CA ARG A 224 -23.69 -14.02 12.61
C ARG A 224 -24.56 -13.81 11.37
N TYR A 225 -24.01 -13.14 10.37
CA TYR A 225 -24.74 -12.71 9.17
C TYR A 225 -25.98 -11.85 9.48
N ASP A 226 -25.83 -11.00 10.48
CA ASP A 226 -26.83 -9.98 10.86
C ASP A 226 -26.66 -8.75 9.97
N VAL A 227 -27.35 -8.79 8.82
CA VAL A 227 -27.20 -7.77 7.77
C VAL A 227 -27.73 -6.41 8.23
N GLU A 228 -28.73 -6.37 9.09
CA GLU A 228 -29.28 -5.13 9.65
C GLU A 228 -28.26 -4.47 10.58
N ALA A 229 -27.71 -5.24 11.53
CA ALA A 229 -26.64 -4.76 12.40
C ALA A 229 -25.42 -4.30 11.59
N LEU A 230 -25.02 -5.07 10.55
CA LEU A 230 -23.90 -4.74 9.69
C LEU A 230 -24.14 -3.40 8.96
N ALA A 231 -25.33 -3.21 8.37
CA ALA A 231 -25.71 -1.96 7.69
C ALA A 231 -25.72 -0.77 8.67
N GLY A 232 -26.09 -0.99 9.93
CA GLY A 232 -26.08 0.02 10.98
C GLY A 232 -24.68 0.53 11.38
N LEU A 233 -23.60 -0.21 11.04
CA LEU A 233 -22.21 0.21 11.28
C LEU A 233 -21.64 1.05 10.12
N LEU A 234 -22.33 1.09 9.00
CA LEU A 234 -21.90 1.80 7.81
C LEU A 234 -22.33 3.25 7.84
N ARG A 235 -21.46 4.14 7.38
CA ARG A 235 -21.84 5.51 7.06
C ARG A 235 -22.91 5.51 5.95
N GLU A 236 -23.74 6.55 5.87
CA GLU A 236 -24.84 6.61 4.87
C GLU A 236 -24.34 6.48 3.43
N ASP A 237 -23.16 7.02 3.12
CA ASP A 237 -22.53 7.01 1.81
C ASP A 237 -21.41 5.96 1.70
N ALA A 238 -21.34 4.99 2.62
CA ALA A 238 -20.31 3.95 2.62
C ALA A 238 -20.21 3.23 1.27
N VAL A 239 -19.00 2.81 0.92
CA VAL A 239 -18.70 2.14 -0.35
C VAL A 239 -18.36 0.67 -0.14
N LEU A 240 -18.93 -0.20 -0.97
CA LEU A 240 -18.52 -1.60 -1.12
C LEU A 240 -17.91 -1.81 -2.51
N SER A 241 -16.75 -2.43 -2.57
CA SER A 241 -16.11 -2.83 -3.84
C SER A 241 -15.44 -4.20 -3.74
N MET A 242 -15.32 -4.91 -4.87
CA MET A 242 -14.83 -6.29 -4.91
C MET A 242 -13.90 -6.54 -6.11
N PRO A 243 -12.68 -5.98 -6.15
CA PRO A 243 -11.74 -6.35 -7.19
C PRO A 243 -11.55 -7.88 -7.25
N PRO A 244 -11.54 -8.51 -8.45
CA PRO A 244 -11.32 -7.93 -9.78
C PRO A 244 -12.58 -7.42 -10.49
N TYR A 245 -13.74 -7.40 -9.86
CA TYR A 245 -14.97 -6.86 -10.45
C TYR A 245 -14.94 -5.33 -10.52
N THR A 246 -15.53 -4.78 -11.58
CA THR A 246 -15.71 -3.34 -11.76
C THR A 246 -16.81 -2.78 -10.88
N LEU A 247 -17.74 -3.64 -10.43
CA LEU A 247 -18.87 -3.26 -9.58
C LEU A 247 -18.42 -2.64 -8.26
N TRP A 248 -18.97 -1.48 -7.97
CA TRP A 248 -18.96 -0.89 -6.63
C TRP A 248 -20.35 -0.34 -6.28
N LEU A 249 -20.69 -0.40 -5.02
CA LEU A 249 -22.00 0.02 -4.49
C LEU A 249 -21.78 1.13 -3.48
N GLN A 250 -22.73 2.06 -3.39
CA GLN A 250 -22.71 3.14 -2.42
C GLN A 250 -24.01 3.17 -1.61
N GLY A 251 -23.86 3.41 -0.33
CA GLY A 251 -24.94 3.54 0.62
C GLY A 251 -25.31 2.23 1.32
N ARG A 252 -25.63 2.36 2.61
CA ARG A 252 -25.94 1.23 3.50
C ARG A 252 -27.09 0.37 3.00
N GLU A 253 -28.09 0.96 2.33
CA GLU A 253 -29.21 0.19 1.77
C GLU A 253 -28.80 -0.68 0.58
N ALA A 254 -28.03 -0.14 -0.37
CA ALA A 254 -27.55 -0.90 -1.53
C ALA A 254 -26.62 -2.03 -1.08
N ILE A 255 -25.74 -1.77 -0.11
CA ILE A 255 -24.85 -2.76 0.50
C ILE A 255 -25.65 -3.82 1.26
N GLY A 256 -26.67 -3.44 2.03
CA GLY A 256 -27.58 -4.37 2.70
C GLY A 256 -28.31 -5.29 1.71
N ARG A 257 -28.88 -4.72 0.62
CA ARG A 257 -29.50 -5.52 -0.46
C ARG A 257 -28.51 -6.50 -1.10
N TRP A 258 -27.26 -6.08 -1.30
CA TRP A 258 -26.22 -6.97 -1.81
C TRP A 258 -26.01 -8.19 -0.89
N PHE A 259 -25.86 -7.98 0.41
CA PHE A 259 -25.66 -9.08 1.36
C PHE A 259 -26.88 -10.01 1.46
N VAL A 260 -28.10 -9.48 1.41
CA VAL A 260 -29.32 -10.32 1.39
C VAL A 260 -29.45 -11.11 0.09
N GLY A 261 -29.03 -10.52 -1.04
CA GLY A 261 -29.12 -11.08 -2.39
C GLY A 261 -27.87 -11.88 -2.81
N ARG A 262 -27.11 -11.31 -3.74
CA ARG A 262 -25.94 -11.98 -4.38
C ARG A 262 -24.80 -12.28 -3.41
N GLY A 263 -24.67 -11.50 -2.34
CA GLY A 263 -23.69 -11.71 -1.27
C GLY A 263 -24.06 -12.81 -0.27
N ALA A 264 -25.28 -13.41 -0.35
CA ALA A 264 -25.78 -14.39 0.61
C ALA A 264 -24.88 -15.63 0.78
N GLY A 265 -24.04 -15.94 -0.22
CA GLY A 265 -23.02 -16.97 -0.12
C GLY A 265 -21.92 -16.71 0.92
N CYS A 266 -21.89 -15.53 1.55
CA CYS A 266 -21.00 -15.21 2.67
C CYS A 266 -21.59 -15.66 4.04
N ARG A 267 -22.81 -16.16 4.10
CA ARG A 267 -23.41 -16.68 5.34
C ARG A 267 -22.56 -17.81 5.91
N GLY A 268 -22.27 -17.74 7.21
CA GLY A 268 -21.43 -18.72 7.90
C GLY A 268 -19.93 -18.52 7.67
N SER A 269 -19.53 -17.39 7.10
CA SER A 269 -18.11 -17.05 6.98
C SER A 269 -17.47 -16.80 8.36
N ARG A 270 -16.15 -17.06 8.43
CA ARG A 270 -15.27 -16.64 9.54
C ARG A 270 -14.33 -15.54 9.09
N LEU A 271 -13.99 -14.65 10.00
CA LEU A 271 -13.04 -13.56 9.79
C LEU A 271 -11.78 -13.78 10.65
N VAL A 272 -10.61 -13.82 10.03
CA VAL A 272 -9.31 -13.86 10.72
C VAL A 272 -8.66 -12.50 10.59
N ALA A 273 -8.40 -11.85 11.72
CA ALA A 273 -7.86 -10.50 11.77
C ALA A 273 -6.44 -10.43 11.18
N THR A 274 -6.16 -9.34 10.46
CA THR A 274 -4.85 -8.94 9.96
C THR A 274 -4.81 -7.41 9.81
N GLU A 275 -3.70 -6.86 9.33
CA GLU A 275 -3.55 -5.43 9.01
C GLU A 275 -3.13 -5.26 7.56
N ALA A 276 -3.80 -4.38 6.85
CA ALA A 276 -3.50 -4.07 5.46
C ALA A 276 -3.66 -2.58 5.17
N CYS A 277 -2.69 -1.99 4.50
CA CYS A 277 -2.80 -0.61 4.02
C CYS A 277 -3.08 0.40 5.14
N GLY A 278 -2.52 0.21 6.33
CA GLY A 278 -2.75 1.08 7.49
C GLY A 278 -4.18 1.02 8.06
N ALA A 279 -4.93 -0.03 7.76
CA ALA A 279 -6.33 -0.19 8.12
C ALA A 279 -6.62 -1.57 8.72
N PRO A 280 -7.70 -1.73 9.51
CA PRO A 280 -8.18 -3.05 9.93
C PRO A 280 -8.52 -3.89 8.71
N ALA A 281 -8.04 -5.14 8.71
CA ALA A 281 -8.30 -6.07 7.63
C ALA A 281 -8.55 -7.49 8.15
N PHE A 282 -9.18 -8.31 7.29
CA PHE A 282 -9.56 -9.67 7.64
C PHE A 282 -9.41 -10.61 6.45
N GLY A 283 -8.82 -11.78 6.68
CA GLY A 283 -9.05 -12.91 5.82
C GLY A 283 -10.47 -13.42 6.05
N GLN A 284 -11.32 -13.34 5.03
CA GLN A 284 -12.67 -13.92 5.07
C GLN A 284 -12.63 -15.33 4.51
N TYR A 285 -13.22 -16.26 5.25
CA TYR A 285 -13.32 -17.67 4.87
C TYR A 285 -14.78 -18.10 4.81
N ARG A 286 -15.23 -18.61 3.68
CA ARG A 286 -16.58 -19.15 3.53
C ARG A 286 -16.66 -20.58 4.04
N ALA A 287 -17.77 -20.92 4.67
CA ALA A 287 -18.07 -22.28 5.09
C ALA A 287 -18.10 -23.23 3.89
N THR A 288 -17.55 -24.43 4.07
CA THR A 288 -17.55 -25.50 3.09
C THR A 288 -18.53 -26.60 3.50
N PRO A 289 -19.07 -27.40 2.57
CA PRO A 289 -20.06 -28.45 2.87
C PRO A 289 -19.55 -29.53 3.86
N ASP A 290 -18.24 -29.74 3.94
CA ASP A 290 -17.57 -30.67 4.83
C ASP A 290 -17.33 -30.12 6.24
N GLY A 291 -17.79 -28.90 6.52
CA GLY A 291 -17.73 -28.24 7.83
C GLY A 291 -16.43 -27.48 8.11
N GLY A 292 -15.52 -27.37 7.14
CA GLY A 292 -14.36 -26.48 7.16
C GLY A 292 -14.68 -25.08 6.62
N HIS A 293 -13.63 -24.28 6.40
CA HIS A 293 -13.76 -22.95 5.80
C HIS A 293 -12.64 -22.74 4.77
N ARG A 294 -12.97 -22.15 3.63
CA ARG A 294 -12.01 -21.82 2.56
C ARG A 294 -11.90 -20.31 2.36
N ALA A 295 -10.68 -19.83 2.12
CA ALA A 295 -10.39 -18.45 1.80
C ALA A 295 -11.29 -17.94 0.66
N TRP A 296 -11.86 -16.74 0.85
CA TRP A 296 -12.77 -16.12 -0.12
C TRP A 296 -12.36 -14.70 -0.51
N SER A 297 -12.04 -13.87 0.47
CA SER A 297 -11.59 -12.50 0.21
C SER A 297 -10.67 -11.99 1.32
N LEU A 298 -9.77 -11.07 0.98
CA LEU A 298 -9.14 -10.19 1.95
C LEU A 298 -9.99 -8.92 2.04
N VAL A 299 -10.58 -8.67 3.20
CA VAL A 299 -11.43 -7.49 3.46
C VAL A 299 -10.57 -6.41 4.08
N VAL A 300 -10.61 -5.19 3.55
CA VAL A 300 -10.00 -4.00 4.13
C VAL A 300 -11.10 -3.02 4.49
N LEU A 301 -11.12 -2.54 5.74
CA LEU A 301 -12.10 -1.57 6.23
C LEU A 301 -11.49 -0.18 6.31
N GLU A 302 -12.12 0.80 5.66
CA GLU A 302 -11.79 2.20 5.88
C GLU A 302 -12.78 2.79 6.90
N LEU A 303 -12.23 3.44 7.93
CA LEU A 303 -13.01 4.03 9.02
C LEU A 303 -12.90 5.55 8.97
N GLN A 304 -13.96 6.27 9.39
CA GLN A 304 -13.92 7.70 9.66
C GLN A 304 -14.80 8.03 10.87
N GLY A 305 -14.20 8.60 11.92
CA GLY A 305 -14.89 8.70 13.21
C GLY A 305 -15.25 7.30 13.72
N ASP A 306 -16.49 7.10 14.06
CA ASP A 306 -17.05 5.84 14.55
C ASP A 306 -17.89 5.10 13.48
N ASP A 307 -17.64 5.38 12.20
CA ASP A 307 -18.34 4.76 11.07
C ASP A 307 -17.38 4.05 10.14
N ILE A 308 -17.87 2.98 9.49
CA ILE A 308 -17.21 2.33 8.35
C ILE A 308 -17.58 3.11 7.08
N THR A 309 -16.57 3.63 6.39
CA THR A 309 -16.75 4.42 5.17
C THR A 309 -16.53 3.62 3.90
N ALA A 310 -15.72 2.57 3.95
CA ALA A 310 -15.56 1.66 2.83
C ALA A 310 -15.21 0.24 3.28
N MET A 311 -15.66 -0.71 2.50
CA MET A 311 -15.29 -2.13 2.55
C MET A 311 -14.78 -2.56 1.19
N THR A 312 -13.50 -2.93 1.09
CA THR A 312 -12.94 -3.47 -0.13
C THR A 312 -12.63 -4.94 0.06
N HIS A 313 -13.26 -5.80 -0.74
CA HIS A 313 -13.07 -7.24 -0.73
C HIS A 313 -12.17 -7.67 -1.90
N PHE A 314 -10.94 -7.97 -1.64
CA PHE A 314 -9.99 -8.46 -2.66
C PHE A 314 -10.15 -9.98 -2.82
N LEU A 315 -10.56 -10.43 -4.00
CA LEU A 315 -10.94 -11.85 -4.23
C LEU A 315 -9.78 -12.73 -4.72
N ASP A 316 -8.63 -12.18 -5.04
CA ASP A 316 -7.44 -12.94 -5.45
C ASP A 316 -6.70 -13.54 -4.24
N VAL A 317 -7.37 -14.43 -3.53
CA VAL A 317 -6.90 -14.97 -2.25
C VAL A 317 -5.66 -15.85 -2.39
N GLU A 318 -5.51 -16.57 -3.49
CA GLU A 318 -4.35 -17.44 -3.72
C GLU A 318 -3.04 -16.64 -3.76
N ALA A 319 -3.08 -15.44 -4.31
CA ALA A 319 -1.93 -14.57 -4.35
C ALA A 319 -1.78 -13.70 -3.09
N LEU A 320 -2.89 -13.32 -2.45
CA LEU A 320 -2.87 -12.39 -1.33
C LEU A 320 -2.63 -13.08 0.01
N PHE A 321 -3.39 -14.14 0.34
CA PHE A 321 -3.35 -14.76 1.67
C PHE A 321 -1.96 -15.15 2.14
N PRO A 322 -1.09 -15.79 1.32
CA PRO A 322 0.27 -16.12 1.73
C PRO A 322 1.10 -14.89 2.14
N ARG A 323 0.86 -13.73 1.52
CA ARG A 323 1.55 -12.47 1.87
C ARG A 323 1.18 -11.95 3.25
N PHE A 324 -0.05 -12.23 3.67
CA PHE A 324 -0.58 -11.84 4.98
C PHE A 324 -0.41 -12.92 6.05
N GLY A 325 0.31 -14.00 5.75
CA GLY A 325 0.48 -15.14 6.67
C GLY A 325 -0.83 -15.88 6.94
N LEU A 326 -1.84 -15.74 6.08
CA LEU A 326 -3.14 -16.36 6.19
C LEU A 326 -3.18 -17.70 5.44
N PRO A 327 -3.70 -18.79 6.04
CA PRO A 327 -3.86 -20.05 5.34
C PRO A 327 -5.00 -19.96 4.31
N LEU A 328 -4.97 -20.79 3.26
CA LEU A 328 -6.07 -20.85 2.28
C LEU A 328 -7.29 -21.64 2.79
N GLU A 329 -7.12 -22.44 3.84
CA GLU A 329 -8.19 -23.23 4.47
C GLU A 329 -8.06 -23.18 5.98
N LEU A 330 -9.18 -23.10 6.70
CA LEU A 330 -9.24 -23.25 8.14
C LEU A 330 -9.78 -24.64 8.48
N PRO A 331 -9.19 -25.34 9.47
CA PRO A 331 -9.69 -26.61 9.94
C PRO A 331 -11.09 -26.48 10.54
N ARG A 332 -11.76 -27.62 10.75
CA ARG A 332 -13.05 -27.72 11.42
C ARG A 332 -12.98 -27.24 12.86
#